data_298f8d38040f015d9d47a2695de230bd
#
_entry.id   298f8d38040f015d9d47a2695de230bd
#
_cell.length_a   1.000
_cell.length_b   1.000
_cell.length_c   1.000
_cell.angle_alpha   90.00
_cell.angle_beta   90.00
_cell.angle_gamma   90.00
#
_symmetry.space_group_name_H-M   'P 1'
#
loop_
_entity.id
_entity.type
_entity.pdbx_description
1 polymer ?
#
loop_
_entity_poly.entity_id
_entity_poly.type
_entity_poly.pdbx_seq_one_letter_code
_entity_poly.pdbx_strand_id
1 'polypeptide(L)'
;MVSAQAPDKTFYFPKPTARTPWQAPMKPITHLADLKTKHAAEKNWREPVIHDENSLAFIVQETPGTKHERKLYPDSPAWWVVLDGRIRYEIEKTDGTFETFEATKGTYVFVAERMQHSFQVIGTDPAIRFEVTLASATPVYPVKPDKPTQGVEYIPVRLSTGPNPLDVPDPNGKPWPVHFNVYDLAKQNAGKKSWTQEAIRKNRARGNLICGMAGSDQPVGPDNRGHFHSDFAEFWVVMLGELRWTFEGDIPNSVIGHEGDIVYAPPKTWHAPQFWGKDGLNCRLTSSTYPSANHFYDVH
;
A
#
# COMPACT_ATOMS: atom_id res chain seq x y z
N MET A 1 6.25 24.48 10.90
CA MET A 1 6.87 25.42 9.91
C MET A 1 6.00 25.33 8.67
N VAL A 2 5.31 26.40 8.32
CA VAL A 2 4.56 26.52 7.07
C VAL A 2 5.61 26.54 5.96
N SER A 3 5.61 25.51 5.10
CA SER A 3 6.42 25.49 3.87
C SER A 3 6.07 26.77 3.09
N ALA A 4 7.06 27.62 2.85
CA ALA A 4 6.88 28.73 1.95
C ALA A 4 6.47 28.15 0.59
N GLN A 5 5.23 28.40 0.19
CA GLN A 5 4.73 28.07 -1.13
C GLN A 5 5.64 28.78 -2.14
N ALA A 6 6.28 27.99 -3.00
CA ALA A 6 6.95 28.56 -4.17
C ALA A 6 5.95 29.44 -4.95
N PRO A 7 6.40 30.57 -5.53
CA PRO A 7 5.49 31.44 -6.27
C PRO A 7 4.71 30.62 -7.31
N ASP A 8 3.40 30.82 -7.36
CA ASP A 8 2.45 30.14 -8.23
C ASP A 8 2.87 30.26 -9.72
N LYS A 9 3.74 29.35 -10.14
CA LYS A 9 4.04 29.17 -11.56
C LYS A 9 3.04 28.18 -12.13
N THR A 10 2.16 28.65 -12.97
CA THR A 10 1.27 27.81 -13.76
C THR A 10 2.04 27.14 -14.88
N PHE A 11 1.94 25.83 -14.96
CA PHE A 11 2.46 25.02 -16.07
C PHE A 11 1.29 24.37 -16.80
N TYR A 12 1.45 24.16 -18.11
CA TYR A 12 0.43 23.50 -18.92
C TYR A 12 0.80 22.05 -19.14
N PHE A 13 -0.09 21.15 -18.72
CA PHE A 13 0.11 19.71 -18.83
C PHE A 13 -0.68 19.15 -20.02
N PRO A 14 -0.08 18.34 -20.90
CA PRO A 14 -0.74 17.72 -22.05
C PRO A 14 -1.62 16.54 -21.61
N LYS A 15 -2.68 16.83 -20.86
CA LYS A 15 -3.60 15.80 -20.35
C LYS A 15 -4.41 15.20 -21.50
N PRO A 16 -4.44 13.86 -21.66
CA PRO A 16 -5.24 13.23 -22.69
C PRO A 16 -6.73 13.53 -22.50
N THR A 17 -7.44 13.77 -23.58
CA THR A 17 -8.92 13.94 -23.56
C THR A 17 -9.64 12.61 -23.30
N ALA A 18 -9.01 11.49 -23.71
CA ALA A 18 -9.50 10.15 -23.39
C ALA A 18 -8.91 9.70 -22.05
N ARG A 19 -9.77 9.26 -21.14
CA ARG A 19 -9.35 8.71 -19.84
C ARG A 19 -8.66 7.39 -20.01
N THR A 20 -7.70 7.12 -19.10
CA THR A 20 -7.19 5.77 -18.92
C THR A 20 -8.28 4.94 -18.24
N PRO A 21 -8.91 3.98 -18.92
CA PRO A 21 -9.94 3.16 -18.30
C PRO A 21 -9.35 2.29 -17.20
N TRP A 22 -10.16 1.98 -16.19
CA TRP A 22 -9.82 0.90 -15.26
C TRP A 22 -9.83 -0.42 -16.02
N GLN A 23 -8.70 -1.10 -16.04
CA GLN A 23 -8.56 -2.42 -16.68
C GLN A 23 -8.51 -3.49 -15.58
N ALA A 24 -9.24 -4.59 -15.80
CA ALA A 24 -9.18 -5.71 -14.85
C ALA A 24 -7.73 -6.17 -14.59
N PRO A 25 -7.36 -6.48 -13.34
CA PRO A 25 -8.20 -6.59 -12.16
C PRO A 25 -8.54 -5.27 -11.47
N MET A 26 -7.90 -4.13 -11.86
CA MET A 26 -8.09 -2.84 -11.23
C MET A 26 -9.53 -2.34 -11.37
N LYS A 27 -10.04 -1.77 -10.28
CA LYS A 27 -11.36 -1.13 -10.20
C LYS A 27 -11.23 0.17 -9.40
N PRO A 28 -12.16 1.12 -9.55
CA PRO A 28 -12.19 2.28 -8.67
C PRO A 28 -12.16 1.91 -7.19
N ILE A 29 -12.88 0.85 -6.84
CA ILE A 29 -12.87 0.25 -5.51
C ILE A 29 -13.04 -1.27 -5.58
N THR A 30 -12.31 -1.96 -4.72
CA THR A 30 -12.48 -3.40 -4.44
C THR A 30 -12.92 -3.54 -2.99
N HIS A 31 -14.15 -4.00 -2.77
CA HIS A 31 -14.66 -4.21 -1.43
C HIS A 31 -14.20 -5.55 -0.86
N LEU A 32 -13.59 -5.53 0.31
CA LEU A 32 -13.16 -6.74 1.02
C LEU A 32 -14.35 -7.66 1.33
N ALA A 33 -15.50 -7.08 1.67
CA ALA A 33 -16.72 -7.84 1.96
C ALA A 33 -17.20 -8.66 0.75
N ASP A 34 -17.10 -8.10 -0.46
CA ASP A 34 -17.47 -8.80 -1.70
C ASP A 34 -16.51 -9.96 -1.97
N LEU A 35 -15.22 -9.80 -1.73
CA LEU A 35 -14.24 -10.87 -1.86
C LEU A 35 -14.46 -11.99 -0.84
N LYS A 36 -14.74 -11.65 0.39
CA LYS A 36 -15.11 -12.63 1.43
C LYS A 36 -16.36 -13.43 1.02
N THR A 37 -17.34 -12.76 0.42
CA THR A 37 -18.57 -13.41 -0.09
C THR A 37 -18.27 -14.29 -1.30
N LYS A 38 -17.50 -13.80 -2.27
CA LYS A 38 -17.08 -14.54 -3.47
C LYS A 38 -16.38 -15.86 -3.11
N HIS A 39 -15.51 -15.82 -2.11
CA HIS A 39 -14.67 -16.94 -1.68
C HIS A 39 -15.17 -17.64 -0.40
N ALA A 40 -16.45 -17.49 -0.05
CA ALA A 40 -16.99 -18.02 1.22
C ALA A 40 -16.81 -19.53 1.42
N ALA A 41 -16.75 -20.30 0.34
CA ALA A 41 -16.52 -21.75 0.37
C ALA A 41 -15.02 -22.14 0.38
N GLU A 42 -14.10 -21.18 0.19
CA GLU A 42 -12.68 -21.43 0.04
C GLU A 42 -11.94 -21.08 1.34
N LYS A 43 -11.16 -22.03 1.85
CA LYS A 43 -10.33 -21.79 3.04
C LYS A 43 -9.10 -20.92 2.73
N ASN A 44 -8.53 -21.12 1.54
CA ASN A 44 -7.37 -20.37 1.06
C ASN A 44 -7.71 -19.83 -0.33
N TRP A 45 -7.48 -18.53 -0.52
CA TRP A 45 -7.69 -17.88 -1.81
C TRP A 45 -6.73 -16.70 -1.99
N ARG A 46 -6.49 -16.34 -3.24
CA ARG A 46 -5.65 -15.22 -3.64
C ARG A 46 -6.28 -14.50 -4.81
N GLU A 47 -6.69 -13.25 -4.59
CA GLU A 47 -7.36 -12.42 -5.59
C GLU A 47 -6.44 -11.27 -6.03
N PRO A 48 -6.11 -11.15 -7.32
CA PRO A 48 -5.39 -10.00 -7.82
C PRO A 48 -6.31 -8.76 -7.77
N VAL A 49 -5.79 -7.66 -7.23
CA VAL A 49 -6.54 -6.40 -7.12
C VAL A 49 -5.84 -5.24 -7.84
N ILE A 50 -4.52 -5.33 -7.98
CA ILE A 50 -3.73 -4.39 -8.78
C ILE A 50 -2.74 -5.21 -9.62
N HIS A 51 -2.69 -4.91 -10.90
CA HIS A 51 -1.69 -5.44 -11.83
C HIS A 51 -1.52 -4.44 -12.96
N ASP A 52 -0.68 -3.45 -12.71
CA ASP A 52 -0.31 -2.45 -13.70
C ASP A 52 1.19 -2.55 -14.06
N GLU A 53 1.72 -1.61 -14.79
CA GLU A 53 3.13 -1.61 -15.23
C GLU A 53 4.12 -1.59 -14.05
N ASN A 54 3.73 -1.03 -12.91
CA ASN A 54 4.60 -0.80 -11.77
C ASN A 54 4.28 -1.70 -10.58
N SER A 55 3.00 -2.03 -10.37
CA SER A 55 2.48 -2.63 -9.14
C SER A 55 1.84 -3.98 -9.38
N LEU A 56 2.13 -4.92 -8.48
CA LEU A 56 1.41 -6.18 -8.36
C LEU A 56 0.89 -6.33 -6.93
N ALA A 57 -0.43 -6.38 -6.78
CA ALA A 57 -1.03 -6.52 -5.46
C ALA A 57 -2.20 -7.51 -5.43
N PHE A 58 -2.30 -8.21 -4.30
CA PHE A 58 -3.31 -9.23 -4.04
C PHE A 58 -3.96 -9.02 -2.68
N ILE A 59 -5.21 -9.46 -2.56
CA ILE A 59 -5.78 -9.81 -1.26
C ILE A 59 -5.72 -11.34 -1.14
N VAL A 60 -5.19 -11.81 -0.01
CA VAL A 60 -4.89 -13.24 0.21
C VAL A 60 -5.46 -13.67 1.54
N GLN A 61 -6.22 -14.78 1.55
CA GLN A 61 -6.62 -15.48 2.76
C GLN A 61 -5.91 -16.82 2.84
N GLU A 62 -5.38 -17.11 4.03
CA GLU A 62 -4.71 -18.39 4.31
C GLU A 62 -5.06 -18.90 5.70
N THR A 63 -5.13 -20.24 5.80
CA THR A 63 -5.45 -20.92 7.05
C THR A 63 -4.28 -20.93 8.04
N PRO A 64 -4.54 -21.05 9.35
CA PRO A 64 -3.51 -21.21 10.37
C PRO A 64 -2.54 -22.35 10.05
N GLY A 65 -1.26 -22.12 10.35
CA GLY A 65 -0.20 -23.06 10.03
C GLY A 65 0.45 -22.88 8.67
N THR A 66 -0.17 -22.13 7.74
CA THR A 66 0.47 -21.81 6.46
C THR A 66 1.75 -21.03 6.69
N LYS A 67 2.87 -21.55 6.14
CA LYS A 67 4.20 -20.94 6.23
C LYS A 67 4.67 -20.51 4.86
N HIS A 68 5.26 -19.32 4.81
CA HIS A 68 6.00 -18.82 3.66
C HIS A 68 7.49 -18.91 3.95
N GLU A 69 8.19 -19.58 3.04
CA GLU A 69 9.64 -19.79 3.14
C GLU A 69 10.38 -18.46 3.10
N ARG A 70 11.53 -18.45 3.75
CA ARG A 70 12.41 -17.27 3.77
C ARG A 70 12.87 -16.94 2.35
N LYS A 71 12.66 -15.71 1.95
CA LYS A 71 13.01 -15.15 0.64
C LYS A 71 13.40 -13.69 0.77
N LEU A 72 13.92 -13.13 -0.31
CA LEU A 72 14.10 -11.69 -0.48
C LEU A 72 13.79 -11.32 -1.91
N TYR A 73 13.51 -10.04 -2.13
CA TYR A 73 13.42 -9.46 -3.47
C TYR A 73 14.66 -8.59 -3.70
N PRO A 74 15.52 -8.89 -4.70
CA PRO A 74 16.75 -8.13 -4.94
C PRO A 74 16.51 -6.66 -5.29
N ASP A 75 15.47 -6.38 -6.06
CA ASP A 75 15.21 -5.08 -6.68
C ASP A 75 13.80 -4.55 -6.42
N SER A 76 13.09 -5.12 -5.46
CA SER A 76 11.73 -4.72 -5.10
C SER A 76 11.57 -4.65 -3.59
N PRO A 77 11.02 -3.57 -3.06
CA PRO A 77 10.42 -3.62 -1.73
C PRO A 77 9.17 -4.51 -1.76
N ALA A 78 8.74 -4.93 -0.60
CA ALA A 78 7.46 -5.61 -0.41
C ALA A 78 6.79 -5.05 0.85
N TRP A 79 5.46 -4.97 0.83
CA TRP A 79 4.72 -4.58 2.03
C TRP A 79 3.38 -5.28 2.11
N TRP A 80 2.88 -5.35 3.33
CA TRP A 80 1.62 -6.00 3.65
C TRP A 80 0.79 -5.13 4.58
N VAL A 81 -0.52 -5.28 4.49
CA VAL A 81 -1.47 -4.85 5.50
C VAL A 81 -2.24 -6.08 5.96
N VAL A 82 -2.20 -6.38 7.24
CA VAL A 82 -3.05 -7.43 7.81
C VAL A 82 -4.46 -6.87 7.96
N LEU A 83 -5.40 -7.43 7.19
CA LEU A 83 -6.80 -7.00 7.14
C LEU A 83 -7.67 -7.77 8.14
N ASP A 84 -7.26 -9.02 8.48
CA ASP A 84 -7.94 -9.86 9.45
C ASP A 84 -7.01 -10.97 9.96
N GLY A 85 -7.29 -11.55 11.12
CA GLY A 85 -6.51 -12.65 11.70
C GLY A 85 -5.15 -12.23 12.25
N ARG A 86 -4.20 -13.18 12.30
CA ARG A 86 -2.88 -13.02 12.91
C ARG A 86 -1.80 -13.67 12.07
N ILE A 87 -0.69 -12.95 11.88
CA ILE A 87 0.47 -13.41 11.11
C ILE A 87 1.73 -13.13 11.93
N ARG A 88 2.61 -14.12 12.07
CA ARG A 88 3.95 -13.93 12.64
C ARG A 88 4.93 -13.70 11.50
N TYR A 89 5.61 -12.56 11.51
CA TYR A 89 6.65 -12.20 10.57
C TYR A 89 8.03 -12.36 11.21
N GLU A 90 9.01 -12.71 10.38
CA GLU A 90 10.42 -12.66 10.69
C GLU A 90 11.12 -11.89 9.58
N ILE A 91 11.73 -10.75 9.88
CA ILE A 91 12.27 -9.80 8.90
C ILE A 91 13.69 -9.43 9.27
N GLU A 92 14.59 -9.51 8.29
CA GLU A 92 15.97 -9.05 8.40
C GLU A 92 16.00 -7.51 8.46
N LYS A 93 16.76 -6.99 9.42
CA LYS A 93 17.01 -5.55 9.57
C LYS A 93 18.31 -5.16 8.86
N THR A 94 18.52 -3.87 8.72
CA THR A 94 19.73 -3.31 8.07
C THR A 94 21.05 -3.68 8.77
N ASP A 95 21.00 -4.06 10.04
CA ASP A 95 22.15 -4.56 10.81
C ASP A 95 22.40 -6.07 10.65
N GLY A 96 21.59 -6.75 9.81
CA GLY A 96 21.67 -8.20 9.59
C GLY A 96 21.01 -9.06 10.67
N THR A 97 20.46 -8.46 11.72
CA THR A 97 19.67 -9.18 12.72
C THR A 97 18.23 -9.36 12.27
N PHE A 98 17.53 -10.36 12.83
CA PHE A 98 16.13 -10.59 12.51
C PHE A 98 15.22 -10.07 13.62
N GLU A 99 14.15 -9.41 13.22
CA GLU A 99 13.05 -9.04 14.10
C GLU A 99 11.89 -10.00 13.88
N THR A 100 11.37 -10.57 14.97
CA THR A 100 10.18 -11.44 14.96
C THR A 100 9.05 -10.73 15.71
N PHE A 101 7.91 -10.59 15.08
CA PHE A 101 6.74 -9.96 15.69
C PHE A 101 5.43 -10.57 15.19
N GLU A 102 4.38 -10.37 15.93
CA GLU A 102 3.02 -10.77 15.55
C GLU A 102 2.24 -9.55 15.04
N ALA A 103 1.75 -9.68 13.81
CA ALA A 103 0.91 -8.69 13.17
C ALA A 103 -0.56 -9.12 13.27
N THR A 104 -1.41 -8.19 13.67
CA THR A 104 -2.85 -8.35 13.76
C THR A 104 -3.53 -7.37 12.82
N LYS A 105 -4.86 -7.42 12.74
CA LYS A 105 -5.66 -6.47 11.95
C LYS A 105 -5.16 -5.02 12.14
N GLY A 106 -5.02 -4.30 11.02
CA GLY A 106 -4.51 -2.93 10.98
C GLY A 106 -2.99 -2.79 11.08
N THR A 107 -2.25 -3.91 11.09
CA THR A 107 -0.79 -3.85 11.05
C THR A 107 -0.31 -3.71 9.60
N TYR A 108 0.48 -2.66 9.37
CA TYR A 108 1.31 -2.48 8.19
C TYR A 108 2.69 -3.08 8.44
N VAL A 109 3.22 -3.78 7.43
CA VAL A 109 4.55 -4.42 7.47
C VAL A 109 5.31 -4.05 6.21
N PHE A 110 6.57 -3.67 6.34
CA PHE A 110 7.44 -3.29 5.24
C PHE A 110 8.75 -4.06 5.24
N VAL A 111 9.19 -4.47 4.06
CA VAL A 111 10.49 -5.09 3.81
C VAL A 111 11.19 -4.36 2.67
N ALA A 112 12.37 -3.85 2.92
CA ALA A 112 13.18 -3.21 1.90
C ALA A 112 13.77 -4.25 0.91
N GLU A 113 14.27 -3.77 -0.22
CA GLU A 113 15.00 -4.58 -1.19
C GLU A 113 16.16 -5.31 -0.49
N ARG A 114 16.40 -6.55 -0.88
CA ARG A 114 17.49 -7.43 -0.39
C ARG A 114 17.36 -7.87 1.06
N MET A 115 16.33 -7.46 1.80
CA MET A 115 16.08 -7.93 3.16
C MET A 115 15.30 -9.25 3.13
N GLN A 116 15.82 -10.23 3.83
CA GLN A 116 15.17 -11.53 3.94
C GLN A 116 13.93 -11.43 4.83
N HIS A 117 12.92 -12.18 4.46
CA HIS A 117 11.70 -12.27 5.25
C HIS A 117 11.03 -13.64 5.11
N SER A 118 10.32 -14.00 6.13
CA SER A 118 9.41 -15.14 6.18
C SER A 118 8.20 -14.79 7.03
N PHE A 119 7.10 -15.52 6.88
CA PHE A 119 5.97 -15.37 7.78
C PHE A 119 5.15 -16.65 7.88
N GLN A 120 4.32 -16.71 8.91
CA GLN A 120 3.41 -17.81 9.19
C GLN A 120 2.08 -17.27 9.68
N VAL A 121 0.98 -17.79 9.14
CA VAL A 121 -0.36 -17.58 9.69
C VAL A 121 -0.47 -18.33 11.01
N ILE A 122 -0.85 -17.62 12.07
CA ILE A 122 -0.97 -18.14 13.44
C ILE A 122 -2.36 -17.92 14.01
N GLY A 123 -2.65 -18.55 15.14
CA GLY A 123 -3.98 -18.47 15.78
C GLY A 123 -4.89 -19.60 15.35
N THR A 124 -6.20 -19.41 15.47
CA THR A 124 -7.25 -20.39 15.18
C THR A 124 -8.02 -20.09 13.91
N ASP A 125 -8.05 -18.82 13.52
CA ASP A 125 -8.82 -18.32 12.38
C ASP A 125 -7.91 -18.00 11.19
N PRO A 126 -8.41 -18.09 9.95
CA PRO A 126 -7.68 -17.66 8.77
C PRO A 126 -7.25 -16.18 8.88
N ALA A 127 -6.10 -15.86 8.31
CA ALA A 127 -5.67 -14.48 8.19
C ALA A 127 -5.88 -13.97 6.76
N ILE A 128 -6.29 -12.70 6.66
CA ILE A 128 -6.41 -11.98 5.39
C ILE A 128 -5.41 -10.85 5.39
N ARG A 129 -4.67 -10.74 4.29
CA ARG A 129 -3.73 -9.64 4.07
C ARG A 129 -3.84 -9.06 2.67
N PHE A 130 -3.58 -7.79 2.56
CA PHE A 130 -3.22 -7.14 1.31
C PHE A 130 -1.70 -7.20 1.17
N GLU A 131 -1.20 -7.64 0.03
CA GLU A 131 0.23 -7.76 -0.25
C GLU A 131 0.61 -7.06 -1.54
N VAL A 132 1.72 -6.33 -1.54
CA VAL A 132 2.18 -5.53 -2.67
C VAL A 132 3.66 -5.75 -2.92
N THR A 133 4.00 -5.85 -4.20
CA THR A 133 5.37 -5.82 -4.73
C THR A 133 5.39 -4.99 -6.01
N LEU A 134 6.58 -4.75 -6.56
CA LEU A 134 6.68 -4.29 -7.95
C LEU A 134 6.16 -5.39 -8.90
N ALA A 135 5.60 -4.97 -10.04
CA ALA A 135 5.09 -5.92 -11.05
C ALA A 135 6.18 -6.88 -11.58
N SER A 136 7.43 -6.41 -11.61
CA SER A 136 8.60 -7.20 -12.05
C SER A 136 9.29 -7.96 -10.92
N ALA A 137 8.77 -7.96 -9.68
CA ALA A 137 9.43 -8.54 -8.53
C ALA A 137 9.61 -10.05 -8.68
N THR A 138 10.86 -10.50 -8.60
CA THR A 138 11.21 -11.92 -8.62
C THR A 138 11.89 -12.28 -7.30
N PRO A 139 11.33 -13.21 -6.51
CA PRO A 139 11.94 -13.62 -5.26
C PRO A 139 13.17 -14.51 -5.49
N VAL A 140 14.17 -14.38 -4.62
CA VAL A 140 15.26 -15.34 -4.50
C VAL A 140 15.26 -15.91 -3.08
N TYR A 141 15.77 -17.12 -2.94
CA TYR A 141 15.69 -17.89 -1.71
C TYR A 141 17.10 -18.19 -1.18
N PRO A 142 17.40 -17.93 0.09
CA PRO A 142 18.71 -18.25 0.68
C PRO A 142 18.96 -19.76 0.77
N VAL A 143 17.88 -20.55 0.82
CA VAL A 143 17.91 -22.01 0.78
C VAL A 143 16.95 -22.46 -0.32
N LYS A 144 17.32 -23.49 -1.08
CA LYS A 144 16.43 -24.02 -2.12
C LYS A 144 15.06 -24.39 -1.53
N PRO A 145 13.95 -23.92 -2.11
CA PRO A 145 12.62 -24.18 -1.56
C PRO A 145 12.31 -25.67 -1.43
N ASP A 146 11.78 -26.08 -0.28
CA ASP A 146 11.34 -27.46 -0.04
C ASP A 146 10.16 -27.85 -0.92
N LYS A 147 9.31 -26.85 -1.25
CA LYS A 147 8.15 -27.01 -2.15
C LYS A 147 8.30 -26.10 -3.35
N PRO A 148 9.15 -26.49 -4.32
CA PRO A 148 9.38 -25.67 -5.50
C PRO A 148 8.08 -25.52 -6.32
N THR A 149 7.91 -24.35 -6.93
CA THR A 149 6.81 -24.11 -7.87
C THR A 149 6.95 -25.06 -9.06
N GLN A 150 5.87 -25.76 -9.40
CA GLN A 150 5.87 -26.71 -10.51
C GLN A 150 6.30 -26.02 -11.82
N GLY A 151 7.22 -26.63 -12.54
CA GLY A 151 7.74 -26.12 -13.83
C GLY A 151 8.77 -25.01 -13.68
N VAL A 152 9.18 -24.65 -12.45
CA VAL A 152 10.24 -23.65 -12.20
C VAL A 152 11.53 -24.37 -11.81
N GLU A 153 12.60 -24.11 -12.57
CA GLU A 153 13.96 -24.54 -12.22
C GLU A 153 14.60 -23.52 -11.28
N TYR A 154 15.13 -23.97 -10.15
CA TYR A 154 15.85 -23.13 -9.18
C TYR A 154 17.35 -23.37 -9.37
N ILE A 155 18.06 -22.34 -9.86
CA ILE A 155 19.51 -22.37 -10.09
C ILE A 155 20.23 -21.58 -8.99
N PRO A 156 21.48 -21.96 -8.61
CA PRO A 156 22.28 -21.17 -7.69
C PRO A 156 22.71 -19.85 -8.36
N VAL A 157 22.52 -18.74 -7.63
CA VAL A 157 22.91 -17.40 -8.09
C VAL A 157 23.68 -16.67 -7.00
N ARG A 158 24.43 -15.63 -7.38
CA ARG A 158 25.07 -14.70 -6.44
C ARG A 158 24.51 -13.32 -6.68
N LEU A 159 24.09 -12.66 -5.58
CA LEU A 159 23.67 -11.26 -5.63
C LEU A 159 24.89 -10.35 -5.54
N SER A 160 24.84 -9.22 -6.24
CA SER A 160 25.78 -8.14 -6.03
C SER A 160 25.60 -7.60 -4.59
N THR A 161 26.70 -7.43 -3.87
CA THR A 161 26.70 -6.97 -2.47
C THR A 161 26.85 -5.45 -2.33
N GLY A 162 26.90 -4.71 -3.43
CA GLY A 162 27.02 -3.25 -3.40
C GLY A 162 25.78 -2.56 -2.81
N PRO A 163 25.91 -1.36 -2.21
CA PRO A 163 24.77 -0.56 -1.80
C PRO A 163 23.89 -0.27 -3.02
N ASN A 164 22.58 -0.21 -2.81
CA ASN A 164 21.68 0.23 -3.86
C ASN A 164 21.87 1.75 -4.04
N PRO A 165 22.43 2.23 -5.17
CA PRO A 165 22.73 3.65 -5.36
C PRO A 165 21.46 4.51 -5.46
N LEU A 166 20.30 3.87 -5.59
CA LEU A 166 19.00 4.52 -5.72
C LEU A 166 18.25 4.59 -4.37
N ASP A 167 18.82 4.07 -3.28
CA ASP A 167 18.21 4.21 -1.97
C ASP A 167 18.09 5.68 -1.59
N VAL A 168 16.87 6.10 -1.27
CA VAL A 168 16.60 7.42 -0.71
C VAL A 168 16.78 7.30 0.81
N PRO A 169 17.80 7.93 1.40
CA PRO A 169 17.96 7.91 2.85
C PRO A 169 16.77 8.59 3.53
N ASP A 170 16.42 8.11 4.73
CA ASP A 170 15.51 8.85 5.61
C ASP A 170 16.07 10.29 5.81
N PRO A 171 15.27 11.34 5.60
CA PRO A 171 15.70 12.72 5.78
C PRO A 171 16.26 13.02 7.19
N ASN A 172 15.88 12.22 8.17
CA ASN A 172 16.30 12.36 9.56
C ASN A 172 17.35 11.32 9.98
N GLY A 173 17.84 10.49 9.06
CA GLY A 173 18.80 9.43 9.34
C GLY A 173 18.22 8.29 10.22
N LYS A 174 16.90 8.23 10.41
CA LYS A 174 16.26 7.18 11.19
C LYS A 174 15.91 6.00 10.29
N PRO A 175 16.09 4.75 10.75
CA PRO A 175 15.60 3.59 10.02
C PRO A 175 14.08 3.65 9.91
N TRP A 176 13.56 3.27 8.74
CA TRP A 176 12.12 3.14 8.53
C TRP A 176 11.56 2.07 9.47
N PRO A 177 10.36 2.30 10.04
CA PRO A 177 9.73 1.28 10.85
C PRO A 177 9.41 0.06 9.98
N VAL A 178 9.83 -1.11 10.44
CA VAL A 178 9.51 -2.39 9.78
C VAL A 178 8.01 -2.67 9.85
N HIS A 179 7.35 -2.23 10.91
CA HIS A 179 5.91 -2.36 11.08
C HIS A 179 5.33 -1.29 12.02
N PHE A 180 4.05 -1.05 11.88
CA PHE A 180 3.22 -0.32 12.85
C PHE A 180 1.78 -0.81 12.79
N ASN A 181 1.01 -0.59 13.85
CA ASN A 181 -0.42 -0.87 13.88
C ASN A 181 -1.22 0.44 13.92
N VAL A 182 -2.21 0.58 13.04
CA VAL A 182 -3.02 1.81 12.91
C VAL A 182 -3.80 2.13 14.20
N TYR A 183 -4.30 1.11 14.89
CA TYR A 183 -5.07 1.31 16.13
C TYR A 183 -4.19 1.82 17.27
N ASP A 184 -2.93 1.36 17.34
CA ASP A 184 -1.98 1.83 18.34
C ASP A 184 -1.52 3.26 18.04
N LEU A 185 -1.27 3.58 16.76
CA LEU A 185 -0.99 4.95 16.36
C LEU A 185 -2.20 5.88 16.61
N ALA A 186 -3.43 5.42 16.40
CA ALA A 186 -4.63 6.18 16.71
C ALA A 186 -4.73 6.50 18.21
N LYS A 187 -4.42 5.55 19.10
CA LYS A 187 -4.35 5.78 20.55
C LYS A 187 -3.28 6.80 20.91
N GLN A 188 -2.08 6.69 20.33
CA GLN A 188 -0.95 7.63 20.55
C GLN A 188 -1.26 9.05 20.08
N ASN A 189 -2.11 9.20 19.08
CA ASN A 189 -2.52 10.48 18.51
C ASN A 189 -3.94 10.92 18.93
N ALA A 190 -4.46 10.32 20.00
CA ALA A 190 -5.79 10.68 20.51
C ALA A 190 -5.93 12.18 20.76
N GLY A 191 -7.06 12.76 20.35
CA GLY A 191 -7.33 14.20 20.45
C GLY A 191 -6.79 15.06 19.31
N LYS A 192 -5.95 14.53 18.42
CA LYS A 192 -5.54 15.26 17.21
C LYS A 192 -6.63 15.17 16.14
N LYS A 193 -6.92 16.30 15.48
CA LYS A 193 -7.90 16.33 14.38
C LYS A 193 -7.39 15.61 13.12
N SER A 194 -6.09 15.67 12.87
CA SER A 194 -5.43 14.97 11.76
C SER A 194 -3.96 14.72 12.07
N TRP A 195 -3.40 13.67 11.46
CA TRP A 195 -1.98 13.33 11.56
C TRP A 195 -1.57 12.40 10.43
N THR A 196 -0.27 12.33 10.19
CA THR A 196 0.32 11.43 9.20
C THR A 196 1.46 10.63 9.81
N GLN A 197 1.64 9.41 9.31
CA GLN A 197 2.80 8.56 9.57
C GLN A 197 3.39 8.14 8.24
N GLU A 198 4.63 8.50 7.98
CA GLU A 198 5.32 8.01 6.80
C GLU A 198 5.56 6.49 6.94
N ALA A 199 5.12 5.72 5.94
CA ALA A 199 5.18 4.27 5.94
C ALA A 199 6.33 3.75 5.07
N ILE A 200 6.47 4.30 3.86
CA ILE A 200 7.53 3.95 2.91
C ILE A 200 8.03 5.22 2.23
N ARG A 201 9.35 5.33 2.11
CA ARG A 201 10.00 6.28 1.21
C ARG A 201 11.26 5.67 0.65
N LYS A 202 11.10 4.98 -0.46
CA LYS A 202 12.18 4.32 -1.21
C LYS A 202 12.13 4.80 -2.66
N ASN A 203 13.19 4.56 -3.40
CA ASN A 203 13.27 4.96 -4.81
C ASN A 203 12.22 4.31 -5.72
N ARG A 204 11.62 3.19 -5.30
CA ARG A 204 10.60 2.46 -6.05
C ARG A 204 9.28 2.26 -5.32
N ALA A 205 9.11 2.92 -4.17
CA ALA A 205 7.87 2.83 -3.42
C ALA A 205 7.71 4.02 -2.49
N ARG A 206 6.49 4.49 -2.38
CA ARG A 206 6.09 5.52 -1.43
C ARG A 206 4.78 5.13 -0.77
N GLY A 207 4.66 5.44 0.50
CA GLY A 207 3.42 5.24 1.24
C GLY A 207 3.33 6.11 2.48
N ASN A 208 2.14 6.62 2.76
CA ASN A 208 1.82 7.41 3.94
C ASN A 208 0.51 6.93 4.54
N LEU A 209 0.51 6.71 5.84
CA LEU A 209 -0.74 6.62 6.59
C LEU A 209 -1.21 8.04 6.89
N ILE A 210 -2.39 8.39 6.40
CA ILE A 210 -3.00 9.71 6.56
C ILE A 210 -4.31 9.55 7.28
N CYS A 211 -4.43 10.20 8.43
CA CYS A 211 -5.57 10.08 9.32
C CYS A 211 -6.19 11.45 9.62
N GLY A 212 -7.52 11.49 9.71
CA GLY A 212 -8.28 12.69 10.06
C GLY A 212 -9.68 12.34 10.56
N MET A 213 -10.25 13.28 11.31
CA MET A 213 -11.62 13.15 11.79
C MET A 213 -12.61 13.23 10.63
N ALA A 214 -13.70 12.49 10.70
CA ALA A 214 -14.80 12.57 9.75
C ALA A 214 -15.24 14.02 9.54
N GLY A 215 -15.41 14.41 8.26
CA GLY A 215 -15.78 15.78 7.89
C GLY A 215 -14.70 16.83 8.11
N SER A 216 -13.46 16.45 8.46
CA SER A 216 -12.35 17.41 8.62
C SER A 216 -11.76 17.89 7.31
N ASP A 217 -11.99 17.16 6.22
CA ASP A 217 -11.62 17.60 4.89
C ASP A 217 -12.67 18.57 4.34
N GLN A 218 -12.20 19.54 3.57
CA GLN A 218 -13.10 20.40 2.82
C GLN A 218 -13.79 19.61 1.69
N PRO A 219 -15.04 19.93 1.34
CA PRO A 219 -15.65 19.42 0.13
C PRO A 219 -14.77 19.69 -1.10
N VAL A 220 -14.93 18.89 -2.15
CA VAL A 220 -14.25 19.16 -3.42
C VAL A 220 -14.66 20.55 -3.93
N GLY A 221 -13.67 21.41 -4.17
CA GLY A 221 -13.87 22.79 -4.53
C GLY A 221 -12.55 23.58 -4.49
N PRO A 222 -12.59 24.91 -4.40
CA PRO A 222 -11.37 25.75 -4.41
C PRO A 222 -10.33 25.37 -3.35
N ASP A 223 -10.77 24.92 -2.17
CA ASP A 223 -9.90 24.56 -1.04
C ASP A 223 -9.49 23.08 -1.02
N ASN A 224 -10.19 22.24 -1.78
CA ASN A 224 -9.83 20.83 -2.00
C ASN A 224 -9.87 20.54 -3.50
N ARG A 225 -8.81 20.92 -4.16
CA ARG A 225 -8.71 20.84 -5.63
C ARG A 225 -8.49 19.41 -6.14
N GLY A 226 -8.23 18.44 -5.25
CA GLY A 226 -7.79 17.11 -5.68
C GLY A 226 -6.48 17.20 -6.47
N HIS A 227 -6.10 16.11 -7.11
CA HIS A 227 -4.86 16.07 -7.93
C HIS A 227 -4.88 14.84 -8.84
N PHE A 228 -3.89 14.76 -9.72
CA PHE A 228 -3.57 13.56 -10.50
C PHE A 228 -2.06 13.37 -10.58
N HIS A 229 -1.63 12.19 -11.00
CA HIS A 229 -0.24 11.84 -11.25
C HIS A 229 -0.05 11.55 -12.74
N SER A 230 1.09 11.98 -13.31
CA SER A 230 1.33 11.83 -14.77
C SER A 230 1.69 10.39 -15.16
N ASP A 231 2.50 9.71 -14.35
CA ASP A 231 3.27 8.55 -14.80
C ASP A 231 3.04 7.30 -13.94
N PHE A 232 2.25 7.40 -12.89
CA PHE A 232 2.00 6.26 -12.00
C PHE A 232 0.57 6.27 -11.45
N ALA A 233 0.13 5.10 -11.05
CA ALA A 233 -1.11 4.92 -10.32
C ALA A 233 -0.93 5.19 -8.83
N GLU A 234 -1.96 5.69 -8.19
CA GLU A 234 -2.04 5.76 -6.75
C GLU A 234 -3.13 4.82 -6.24
N PHE A 235 -2.88 4.16 -5.12
CA PHE A 235 -3.84 3.28 -4.51
C PHE A 235 -3.84 3.41 -2.99
N TRP A 236 -4.97 3.05 -2.40
CA TRP A 236 -5.19 3.21 -0.97
C TRP A 236 -5.79 1.96 -0.37
N VAL A 237 -5.39 1.69 0.88
CA VAL A 237 -6.09 0.79 1.78
C VAL A 237 -6.84 1.63 2.79
N VAL A 238 -8.13 1.40 2.96
CA VAL A 238 -8.87 1.97 4.09
C VAL A 238 -8.44 1.22 5.35
N MET A 239 -7.68 1.90 6.21
CA MET A 239 -7.09 1.31 7.42
C MET A 239 -8.01 1.39 8.63
N LEU A 240 -8.85 2.42 8.66
CA LEU A 240 -9.79 2.68 9.76
C LEU A 240 -10.92 3.59 9.26
N GLY A 241 -12.15 3.27 9.66
CA GLY A 241 -13.32 4.10 9.40
C GLY A 241 -13.83 4.09 7.98
N GLU A 242 -14.30 5.23 7.49
CA GLU A 242 -14.97 5.40 6.21
C GLU A 242 -14.37 6.57 5.45
N LEU A 243 -14.00 6.37 4.18
CA LEU A 243 -13.44 7.40 3.31
C LEU A 243 -14.20 7.45 1.99
N ARG A 244 -14.25 8.64 1.39
CA ARG A 244 -14.81 8.88 0.08
C ARG A 244 -13.70 9.29 -0.88
N TRP A 245 -13.73 8.78 -2.11
CA TRP A 245 -12.94 9.28 -3.22
C TRP A 245 -13.85 9.80 -4.30
N THR A 246 -13.56 10.99 -4.79
CA THR A 246 -14.15 11.55 -5.99
C THR A 246 -13.15 11.44 -7.11
N PHE A 247 -13.59 10.94 -8.27
CA PHE A 247 -12.78 10.82 -9.47
C PHE A 247 -13.34 11.70 -10.58
N GLU A 248 -12.50 12.10 -11.52
CA GLU A 248 -12.99 12.75 -12.72
C GLU A 248 -13.82 11.78 -13.54
N GLY A 249 -14.92 12.31 -14.13
CA GLY A 249 -15.70 11.61 -15.11
C GLY A 249 -16.95 10.90 -14.67
N ASP A 250 -17.52 10.10 -15.62
CA ASP A 250 -18.87 9.59 -15.48
C ASP A 250 -18.98 8.27 -14.72
N ILE A 251 -17.84 7.60 -14.36
CA ILE A 251 -17.89 6.24 -13.84
C ILE A 251 -16.84 6.01 -12.77
N PRO A 252 -17.25 5.60 -11.60
CA PRO A 252 -18.19 6.29 -10.74
C PRO A 252 -17.58 7.60 -10.26
N ASN A 253 -18.34 8.69 -10.23
CA ASN A 253 -17.84 9.99 -9.76
C ASN A 253 -17.33 9.94 -8.32
N SER A 254 -17.87 9.08 -7.50
CA SER A 254 -17.37 8.84 -6.17
C SER A 254 -17.59 7.41 -5.71
N VAL A 255 -16.66 6.93 -4.89
CA VAL A 255 -16.77 5.65 -4.18
C VAL A 255 -16.60 5.90 -2.69
N ILE A 256 -17.25 5.07 -1.88
CA ILE A 256 -17.09 5.06 -0.43
C ILE A 256 -16.42 3.73 -0.07
N GLY A 257 -15.26 3.83 0.59
CA GLY A 257 -14.51 2.69 1.08
C GLY A 257 -14.63 2.56 2.59
N HIS A 258 -14.75 1.31 3.02
CA HIS A 258 -14.77 0.90 4.41
C HIS A 258 -13.49 0.15 4.76
N GLU A 259 -13.26 -0.06 6.02
CA GLU A 259 -12.04 -0.71 6.53
C GLU A 259 -11.74 -2.04 5.81
N GLY A 260 -10.55 -2.14 5.24
CA GLY A 260 -10.08 -3.26 4.43
C GLY A 260 -10.29 -3.12 2.92
N ASP A 261 -11.05 -2.12 2.46
CA ASP A 261 -11.26 -1.87 1.03
C ASP A 261 -10.02 -1.28 0.38
N ILE A 262 -9.84 -1.60 -0.90
CA ILE A 262 -8.76 -1.10 -1.75
C ILE A 262 -9.35 -0.16 -2.81
N VAL A 263 -8.79 1.04 -2.89
CA VAL A 263 -9.15 2.04 -3.91
C VAL A 263 -7.94 2.26 -4.83
N TYR A 264 -8.19 2.45 -6.11
CA TYR A 264 -7.15 2.60 -7.13
C TYR A 264 -7.49 3.73 -8.10
N ALA A 265 -6.51 4.60 -8.36
CA ALA A 265 -6.57 5.64 -9.39
C ALA A 265 -5.48 5.39 -10.44
N PRO A 266 -5.84 5.19 -11.72
CA PRO A 266 -4.85 5.06 -12.79
C PRO A 266 -4.08 6.38 -13.01
N PRO A 267 -2.92 6.33 -13.70
CA PRO A 267 -2.21 7.55 -14.08
C PRO A 267 -3.12 8.53 -14.80
N LYS A 268 -2.88 9.83 -14.61
CA LYS A 268 -3.60 10.95 -15.23
C LYS A 268 -5.08 11.06 -14.87
N THR A 269 -5.55 10.30 -13.90
CA THR A 269 -6.92 10.37 -13.39
C THR A 269 -6.98 11.29 -12.18
N TRP A 270 -7.69 12.40 -12.31
CA TRP A 270 -7.93 13.31 -11.20
C TRP A 270 -8.74 12.63 -10.10
N HIS A 271 -8.33 12.83 -8.85
CA HIS A 271 -8.99 12.25 -7.69
C HIS A 271 -8.84 13.15 -6.45
N ALA A 272 -9.82 13.04 -5.55
CA ALA A 272 -9.83 13.73 -4.28
C ALA A 272 -10.32 12.79 -3.17
N PRO A 273 -9.42 12.27 -2.31
CA PRO A 273 -9.80 11.52 -1.13
C PRO A 273 -10.30 12.45 -0.01
N GLN A 274 -11.33 12.01 0.72
CA GLN A 274 -11.95 12.75 1.81
C GLN A 274 -12.18 11.83 3.01
N PHE A 275 -11.99 12.37 4.23
CA PHE A 275 -12.42 11.71 5.46
C PHE A 275 -13.95 11.82 5.55
N TRP A 276 -14.64 10.70 5.48
CA TRP A 276 -16.08 10.62 5.33
C TRP A 276 -16.74 10.06 6.59
N GLY A 277 -18.07 9.91 6.55
CA GLY A 277 -18.84 9.44 7.69
C GLY A 277 -19.33 10.57 8.58
N LYS A 278 -20.01 10.19 9.68
CA LYS A 278 -20.62 11.16 10.59
C LYS A 278 -19.68 11.61 11.71
N ASP A 279 -18.86 10.70 12.18
CA ASP A 279 -17.94 10.90 13.30
C ASP A 279 -16.79 9.89 13.26
N GLY A 280 -15.83 10.05 14.16
CA GLY A 280 -14.70 9.15 14.31
C GLY A 280 -13.47 9.50 13.49
N LEU A 281 -12.42 8.76 13.76
CA LEU A 281 -11.13 8.86 13.06
C LEU A 281 -11.15 7.94 11.84
N ASN A 282 -10.79 8.48 10.70
CA ASN A 282 -10.64 7.75 9.44
C ASN A 282 -9.17 7.76 9.03
N CYS A 283 -8.65 6.61 8.58
CA CYS A 283 -7.26 6.48 8.16
C CYS A 283 -7.18 5.75 6.83
N ARG A 284 -6.39 6.29 5.90
CA ARG A 284 -6.01 5.62 4.65
C ARG A 284 -4.49 5.44 4.57
N LEU A 285 -4.07 4.29 4.13
CA LEU A 285 -2.69 4.07 3.69
C LEU A 285 -2.63 4.37 2.20
N THR A 286 -2.02 5.48 1.86
CA THR A 286 -1.73 5.85 0.47
C THR A 286 -0.47 5.15 0.02
N SER A 287 -0.46 4.57 -1.17
CA SER A 287 0.70 3.86 -1.70
C SER A 287 0.87 4.03 -3.20
N SER A 288 2.12 3.99 -3.63
CA SER A 288 2.51 3.84 -5.03
C SER A 288 3.82 3.08 -5.11
N THR A 289 4.05 2.42 -6.24
CA THR A 289 5.33 1.74 -6.54
C THR A 289 6.24 2.62 -7.39
N TYR A 290 5.95 3.89 -7.48
CA TYR A 290 6.74 4.87 -8.19
C TYR A 290 7.23 5.94 -7.20
N PRO A 291 8.52 6.36 -7.27
CA PRO A 291 9.10 7.27 -6.27
C PRO A 291 8.66 8.72 -6.42
N SER A 292 8.10 9.10 -7.56
CA SER A 292 7.68 10.48 -7.80
C SER A 292 6.50 10.86 -6.91
N ALA A 293 6.63 12.02 -6.29
CA ALA A 293 5.57 12.60 -5.47
C ALA A 293 4.92 13.82 -6.15
N ASN A 294 5.08 13.94 -7.45
CA ASN A 294 4.52 15.07 -8.18
C ASN A 294 3.00 14.96 -8.23
N HIS A 295 2.33 15.95 -7.67
CA HIS A 295 0.90 16.13 -7.73
C HIS A 295 0.61 17.26 -8.69
N PHE A 296 -0.22 17.02 -9.67
CA PHE A 296 -0.73 18.04 -10.58
C PHE A 296 -2.12 18.44 -10.11
N TYR A 297 -2.25 19.68 -9.67
CA TYR A 297 -3.52 20.26 -9.24
C TYR A 297 -4.17 20.93 -10.43
N ASP A 298 -5.44 20.64 -10.65
CA ASP A 298 -6.21 21.32 -11.66
C ASP A 298 -6.46 22.77 -11.22
N VAL A 299 -6.03 23.71 -12.05
CA VAL A 299 -6.14 25.15 -11.76
C VAL A 299 -7.29 25.68 -12.63
N HIS A 300 -8.50 25.69 -12.10
CA HIS A 300 -9.67 26.33 -12.72
C HIS A 300 -9.92 27.70 -12.13
#